data_2023885f678181a158caf64f664cdb8d
#
_entry.id   2023885f678181a158caf64f664cdb8d
#
_cell.length_a   1.000
_cell.length_b   1.000
_cell.length_c   1.000
_cell.angle_alpha   90.00
_cell.angle_beta   90.00
_cell.angle_gamma   90.00
#
_symmetry.space_group_name_H-M   'P 1'
#
loop_
_entity.id
_entity.type
_entity.pdbx_description
1 polymer ?
#
loop_
_entity_poly.entity_id
_entity_poly.type
_entity_poly.pdbx_seq_one_letter_code
_entity_poly.pdbx_strand_id
1 'polypeptide(L)'
;MTTTSSRRASALRAAALAAFLVLGQARASDAQFTLGDQRAGTSSGTFLKIAVGARATGLGEAFVAVANDPSAIYWNPAGLASLQRQEVAFSHVEWPADIAFEHLTYVLPVRRLGGSLAFQLGVLSTEIEETTEFQPFGTGRSFFYSDLVAGAAYARRWTDKLLVGAGAKYVREDLGEDVGGPVTNAVLVDIGSIYYLGYGSVRIATSLSNFGSELKPSGDFVSPTTGEVRSYDGFDPPTVFRYGLAFEPLETAVQRVTTSLEINQPADNAQVIKTGVEWTWLKRMALRTGYNFNSDALKFSAGAGVFAVLGGWQGTLDYAYTDGGPLGAINRVTLGMRF
;
A
#
# COMPACT_ATOMS: atom_id res chain seq x y z
N MET A 1 40.40 23.41 -7.67
CA MET A 1 39.76 22.97 -6.41
C MET A 1 38.48 22.09 -6.58
N THR A 2 38.32 21.42 -7.72
CA THR A 2 37.09 20.68 -8.10
C THR A 2 37.18 19.14 -8.01
N THR A 3 38.36 18.56 -7.72
CA THR A 3 38.56 17.10 -7.73
C THR A 3 38.33 16.39 -6.38
N THR A 4 38.32 17.12 -5.26
CA THR A 4 38.15 16.54 -3.93
C THR A 4 36.68 16.29 -3.56
N SER A 5 35.71 17.05 -4.11
CA SER A 5 34.28 16.88 -3.81
C SER A 5 33.69 15.66 -4.52
N SER A 6 34.15 15.35 -5.75
CA SER A 6 33.64 14.18 -6.49
C SER A 6 34.14 12.84 -5.91
N ARG A 7 35.36 12.81 -5.37
CA ARG A 7 35.90 11.61 -4.70
C ARG A 7 35.24 11.33 -3.36
N ARG A 8 34.84 12.36 -2.61
CA ARG A 8 34.06 12.18 -1.35
C ARG A 8 32.63 11.68 -1.62
N ALA A 9 31.99 12.18 -2.67
CA ALA A 9 30.67 11.71 -3.08
C ALA A 9 30.68 10.25 -3.56
N SER A 10 31.72 9.81 -4.31
CA SER A 10 31.84 8.42 -4.74
C SER A 10 32.18 7.47 -3.58
N ALA A 11 33.00 7.90 -2.63
CA ALA A 11 33.33 7.10 -1.45
C ALA A 11 32.11 6.90 -0.51
N LEU A 12 31.28 7.93 -0.33
CA LEU A 12 30.04 7.83 0.45
C LEU A 12 29.00 6.93 -0.24
N ARG A 13 28.91 6.96 -1.57
CA ARG A 13 28.04 6.06 -2.36
C ARG A 13 28.50 4.61 -2.24
N ALA A 14 29.80 4.35 -2.32
CA ALA A 14 30.37 3.03 -2.13
C ALA A 14 30.18 2.52 -0.68
N ALA A 15 30.32 3.38 0.32
CA ALA A 15 30.09 3.03 1.72
C ALA A 15 28.60 2.72 1.99
N ALA A 16 27.68 3.47 1.39
CA ALA A 16 26.23 3.19 1.51
C ALA A 16 25.86 1.87 0.83
N LEU A 17 26.45 1.56 -0.33
CA LEU A 17 26.26 0.29 -1.02
C LEU A 17 26.85 -0.89 -0.24
N ALA A 18 28.03 -0.70 0.35
CA ALA A 18 28.67 -1.70 1.20
C ALA A 18 27.91 -1.94 2.51
N ALA A 19 27.38 -0.88 3.14
CA ALA A 19 26.54 -1.01 4.32
C ALA A 19 25.24 -1.77 4.01
N PHE A 20 24.67 -1.57 2.84
CA PHE A 20 23.48 -2.33 2.40
C PHE A 20 23.79 -3.80 2.12
N LEU A 21 24.95 -4.11 1.55
CA LEU A 21 25.43 -5.48 1.33
C LEU A 21 25.78 -6.19 2.66
N VAL A 22 26.30 -5.46 3.64
CA VAL A 22 26.60 -6.01 4.99
C VAL A 22 25.32 -6.26 5.78
N LEU A 23 24.32 -5.41 5.66
CA LEU A 23 23.00 -5.64 6.26
C LEU A 23 22.28 -6.86 5.63
N GLY A 24 22.50 -7.12 4.34
CA GLY A 24 21.98 -8.33 3.66
C GLY A 24 22.68 -9.64 4.07
N GLN A 25 23.85 -9.56 4.73
CA GLN A 25 24.59 -10.72 5.24
C GLN A 25 24.46 -10.92 6.76
N ALA A 26 23.84 -10.01 7.47
CA ALA A 26 23.47 -10.23 8.85
C ALA A 26 22.52 -11.43 8.87
N ARG A 27 23.04 -12.61 9.22
CA ARG A 27 22.20 -13.76 9.59
C ARG A 27 21.24 -13.22 10.63
N ALA A 28 19.95 -13.26 10.32
CA ALA A 28 18.91 -13.01 11.28
C ALA A 28 19.16 -14.02 12.41
N SER A 29 19.87 -13.61 13.46
CA SER A 29 19.74 -14.28 14.74
C SER A 29 18.27 -14.18 15.09
N ASP A 30 17.65 -15.28 15.53
CA ASP A 30 16.24 -15.40 15.88
C ASP A 30 15.80 -14.51 17.06
N ALA A 31 16.23 -13.28 17.10
CA ALA A 31 15.59 -12.21 17.85
C ALA A 31 14.35 -11.78 17.05
N GLN A 32 13.32 -12.61 17.06
CA GLN A 32 11.98 -12.21 16.67
C GLN A 32 11.58 -11.02 17.55
N PHE A 33 11.56 -9.84 16.96
CA PHE A 33 10.84 -8.72 17.54
C PHE A 33 9.35 -9.00 17.39
N THR A 34 8.77 -9.68 18.36
CA THR A 34 7.36 -10.09 18.41
C THR A 34 6.46 -8.98 18.97
N LEU A 35 6.82 -7.71 18.81
CA LEU A 35 5.98 -6.60 19.20
C LEU A 35 4.71 -6.60 18.34
N GLY A 36 3.59 -7.07 18.91
CA GLY A 36 2.27 -7.00 18.29
C GLY A 36 1.65 -8.35 17.89
N ASP A 37 2.37 -9.47 17.89
CA ASP A 37 1.85 -10.80 17.51
C ASP A 37 0.59 -11.20 18.25
N GLN A 38 0.49 -10.85 19.54
CA GLN A 38 -0.69 -11.16 20.37
C GLN A 38 -1.96 -10.43 19.95
N ARG A 39 -1.89 -9.50 19.00
CA ARG A 39 -3.03 -8.75 18.47
C ARG A 39 -3.47 -9.24 17.08
N ALA A 40 -2.87 -10.31 16.57
CA ALA A 40 -3.24 -10.87 15.28
C ALA A 40 -4.74 -11.24 15.27
N GLY A 41 -5.47 -10.75 14.24
CA GLY A 41 -6.90 -11.01 14.08
C GLY A 41 -7.83 -10.17 14.96
N THR A 42 -7.37 -9.09 15.60
CA THR A 42 -8.19 -8.23 16.45
C THR A 42 -8.81 -7.04 15.75
N SER A 43 -8.60 -6.85 14.44
CA SER A 43 -9.20 -5.78 13.65
C SER A 43 -10.18 -6.30 12.61
N SER A 44 -11.16 -5.47 12.23
CA SER A 44 -12.03 -5.64 11.07
C SER A 44 -11.55 -4.77 9.91
N GLY A 45 -12.17 -4.87 8.72
CA GLY A 45 -11.74 -4.09 7.55
C GLY A 45 -10.40 -4.55 6.99
N THR A 46 -10.07 -5.82 7.13
CA THR A 46 -8.73 -6.36 6.76
C THR A 46 -8.41 -6.23 5.29
N PHE A 47 -9.41 -6.09 4.41
CA PHE A 47 -9.21 -5.83 2.99
C PHE A 47 -8.44 -4.51 2.74
N LEU A 48 -8.51 -3.55 3.66
CA LEU A 48 -7.73 -2.30 3.62
C LEU A 48 -6.21 -2.52 3.73
N LYS A 49 -5.77 -3.73 4.10
CA LYS A 49 -4.35 -4.13 4.10
C LYS A 49 -3.88 -4.71 2.78
N ILE A 50 -4.79 -4.98 1.83
CA ILE A 50 -4.42 -5.44 0.49
C ILE A 50 -3.72 -4.30 -0.23
N ALA A 51 -2.46 -4.51 -0.56
CA ALA A 51 -1.59 -3.50 -1.15
C ALA A 51 -2.06 -3.06 -2.54
N VAL A 52 -2.15 -1.77 -2.76
CA VAL A 52 -2.58 -1.13 -4.01
C VAL A 52 -1.39 -0.74 -4.87
N GLY A 53 -1.49 -1.03 -6.17
CA GLY A 53 -0.51 -0.62 -7.17
C GLY A 53 0.65 -1.61 -7.35
N ALA A 54 0.79 -2.13 -8.57
CA ALA A 54 1.85 -3.08 -8.92
C ALA A 54 3.26 -2.51 -8.74
N ARG A 55 3.43 -1.21 -8.93
CA ARG A 55 4.73 -0.55 -8.69
C ARG A 55 5.15 -0.65 -7.24
N ALA A 56 4.27 -0.34 -6.30
CA ALA A 56 4.55 -0.38 -4.86
C ALA A 56 4.80 -1.81 -4.38
N THR A 57 3.97 -2.75 -4.83
CA THR A 57 4.11 -4.17 -4.45
C THR A 57 5.36 -4.81 -5.04
N GLY A 58 5.75 -4.45 -6.28
CA GLY A 58 7.03 -4.87 -6.86
C GLY A 58 8.26 -4.40 -6.06
N LEU A 59 8.12 -3.34 -5.25
CA LEU A 59 9.12 -2.83 -4.31
C LEU A 59 9.02 -3.48 -2.91
N GLY A 60 8.31 -4.62 -2.77
CA GLY A 60 8.07 -5.23 -1.47
C GLY A 60 7.26 -4.33 -0.54
N GLU A 61 6.46 -3.42 -1.09
CA GLU A 61 5.65 -2.47 -0.34
C GLU A 61 6.46 -1.43 0.47
N ALA A 62 7.77 -1.33 0.27
CA ALA A 62 8.61 -0.27 0.85
C ALA A 62 8.40 1.06 0.11
N PHE A 63 7.22 1.65 0.22
CA PHE A 63 6.76 2.69 -0.69
C PHE A 63 6.43 4.04 -0.03
N VAL A 64 6.28 4.12 1.29
CA VAL A 64 5.85 5.34 2.01
C VAL A 64 6.72 6.57 1.69
N ALA A 65 8.03 6.39 1.48
CA ALA A 65 8.97 7.46 1.11
C ALA A 65 9.18 7.59 -0.41
N VAL A 66 8.67 6.64 -1.21
CA VAL A 66 8.75 6.64 -2.68
C VAL A 66 7.47 7.15 -3.33
N ALA A 67 6.34 7.12 -2.61
CA ALA A 67 4.99 7.44 -3.07
C ALA A 67 4.95 8.75 -3.87
N ASN A 68 4.96 8.64 -5.22
CA ASN A 68 4.95 9.76 -6.17
C ASN A 68 4.16 9.42 -7.44
N ASP A 69 3.15 8.57 -7.29
CA ASP A 69 2.18 8.20 -8.31
C ASP A 69 0.75 8.18 -7.69
N PRO A 70 -0.32 7.94 -8.45
CA PRO A 70 -1.69 7.98 -7.93
C PRO A 70 -1.94 7.07 -6.73
N SER A 71 -1.24 5.93 -6.60
CA SER A 71 -1.39 5.03 -5.45
C SER A 71 -0.93 5.65 -4.12
N ALA A 72 -0.29 6.84 -4.16
CA ALA A 72 0.09 7.60 -2.97
C ALA A 72 -1.10 7.88 -2.04
N ILE A 73 -2.33 7.97 -2.55
CA ILE A 73 -3.52 8.12 -1.71
C ILE A 73 -3.67 6.99 -0.68
N TYR A 74 -3.22 5.78 -1.03
CA TYR A 74 -3.22 4.60 -0.17
C TYR A 74 -1.96 4.53 0.72
N TRP A 75 -0.77 4.82 0.16
CA TRP A 75 0.51 4.60 0.85
C TRP A 75 0.93 5.76 1.75
N ASN A 76 0.88 6.97 1.21
CA ASN A 76 1.23 8.20 1.89
C ASN A 76 0.60 9.40 1.15
N PRO A 77 -0.49 9.95 1.65
CA PRO A 77 -1.20 11.03 0.94
C PRO A 77 -0.31 12.26 0.66
N ALA A 78 0.77 12.48 1.44
CA ALA A 78 1.71 13.57 1.16
C ALA A 78 2.38 13.47 -0.21
N GLY A 79 2.53 12.26 -0.73
CA GLY A 79 3.12 12.00 -2.04
C GLY A 79 2.35 12.62 -3.21
N LEU A 80 1.03 12.77 -3.07
CA LEU A 80 0.16 13.44 -4.05
C LEU A 80 0.60 14.87 -4.36
N ALA A 81 1.26 15.56 -3.41
CA ALA A 81 1.78 16.90 -3.61
C ALA A 81 2.93 16.98 -4.65
N SER A 82 3.50 15.86 -5.05
CA SER A 82 4.52 15.77 -6.09
C SER A 82 3.93 15.69 -7.51
N LEU A 83 2.64 15.35 -7.63
CA LEU A 83 1.95 15.17 -8.89
C LEU A 83 1.45 16.51 -9.41
N GLN A 84 1.95 16.91 -10.60
CA GLN A 84 1.70 18.23 -11.19
C GLN A 84 0.76 18.18 -12.39
N ARG A 85 0.33 17.00 -12.80
CA ARG A 85 -0.60 16.74 -13.91
C ARG A 85 -1.75 15.89 -13.41
N GLN A 86 -2.83 15.88 -14.16
CA GLN A 86 -3.91 14.94 -13.88
C GLN A 86 -3.42 13.53 -14.18
N GLU A 87 -3.72 12.63 -13.27
CA GLU A 87 -3.32 11.23 -13.38
C GLU A 87 -4.47 10.34 -12.94
N VAL A 88 -4.67 9.26 -13.65
CA VAL A 88 -5.59 8.18 -13.28
C VAL A 88 -4.80 6.88 -13.22
N ALA A 89 -5.13 6.02 -12.27
CA ALA A 89 -4.59 4.68 -12.19
C ALA A 89 -5.69 3.68 -11.82
N PHE A 90 -5.69 2.55 -12.50
CA PHE A 90 -6.53 1.41 -12.20
C PHE A 90 -5.62 0.22 -11.85
N SER A 91 -5.88 -0.42 -10.73
CA SER A 91 -5.14 -1.59 -10.25
C SER A 91 -6.08 -2.76 -10.06
N HIS A 92 -5.70 -3.90 -10.61
CA HIS A 92 -6.32 -5.19 -10.39
C HIS A 92 -5.37 -6.06 -9.57
N VAL A 93 -5.91 -6.68 -8.53
CA VAL A 93 -5.20 -7.62 -7.65
C VAL A 93 -5.95 -8.95 -7.68
N GLU A 94 -5.27 -9.98 -8.14
CA GLU A 94 -5.72 -11.37 -8.05
C GLU A 94 -5.19 -11.93 -6.70
N TRP A 95 -6.09 -12.01 -5.73
CA TRP A 95 -5.79 -12.48 -4.39
C TRP A 95 -6.16 -13.98 -4.28
N PRO A 96 -5.51 -14.75 -3.38
CA PRO A 96 -5.86 -16.15 -3.16
C PRO A 96 -7.35 -16.37 -2.87
N ALA A 97 -7.85 -17.57 -3.17
CA ALA A 97 -9.24 -17.98 -3.01
C ALA A 97 -10.24 -17.20 -3.91
N ASP A 98 -9.84 -16.92 -5.15
CA ASP A 98 -10.65 -16.23 -6.16
C ASP A 98 -11.19 -14.86 -5.71
N ILE A 99 -10.47 -14.22 -4.78
CA ILE A 99 -10.77 -12.86 -4.34
C ILE A 99 -10.15 -11.88 -5.33
N ALA A 100 -10.97 -11.00 -5.88
CA ALA A 100 -10.52 -9.89 -6.71
C ALA A 100 -10.58 -8.57 -5.93
N PHE A 101 -9.55 -7.74 -6.06
CA PHE A 101 -9.56 -6.37 -5.53
C PHE A 101 -9.25 -5.37 -6.64
N GLU A 102 -10.23 -4.54 -6.93
CA GLU A 102 -10.16 -3.49 -7.95
C GLU A 102 -9.98 -2.14 -7.28
N HIS A 103 -9.05 -1.33 -7.76
CA HIS A 103 -8.81 -0.01 -7.18
C HIS A 103 -8.58 1.04 -8.26
N LEU A 104 -9.41 2.07 -8.24
CA LEU A 104 -9.34 3.25 -9.12
C LEU A 104 -8.90 4.46 -8.33
N THR A 105 -7.94 5.21 -8.85
CA THR A 105 -7.50 6.49 -8.28
C THR A 105 -7.46 7.55 -9.36
N TYR A 106 -7.92 8.76 -9.01
CA TYR A 106 -7.80 9.96 -9.85
C TYR A 106 -7.17 11.08 -9.06
N VAL A 107 -6.17 11.74 -9.64
CA VAL A 107 -5.45 12.88 -9.04
C VAL A 107 -5.64 14.12 -9.86
N LEU A 108 -6.07 15.20 -9.20
CA LEU A 108 -6.33 16.52 -9.78
C LEU A 108 -5.45 17.57 -9.09
N PRO A 109 -4.37 18.05 -9.74
CA PRO A 109 -3.62 19.20 -9.24
C PRO A 109 -4.47 20.48 -9.28
N VAL A 110 -4.62 21.15 -8.13
CA VAL A 110 -5.44 22.36 -7.99
C VAL A 110 -4.56 23.55 -7.66
N ARG A 111 -4.13 24.28 -8.68
CA ARG A 111 -3.22 25.44 -8.52
C ARG A 111 -3.72 26.48 -7.51
N ARG A 112 -5.04 26.73 -7.46
CA ARG A 112 -5.65 27.69 -6.51
C ARG A 112 -5.46 27.29 -5.04
N LEU A 113 -5.40 25.99 -4.77
CA LEU A 113 -5.16 25.45 -3.41
C LEU A 113 -3.69 25.21 -3.13
N GLY A 114 -2.81 25.39 -4.13
CA GLY A 114 -1.36 25.13 -4.00
C GLY A 114 -1.02 23.66 -3.73
N GLY A 115 -1.86 22.74 -4.19
CA GLY A 115 -1.69 21.31 -3.94
C GLY A 115 -2.50 20.44 -4.91
N SER A 116 -2.67 19.17 -4.57
CA SER A 116 -3.40 18.19 -5.36
C SER A 116 -4.52 17.55 -4.54
N LEU A 117 -5.69 17.41 -5.15
CA LEU A 117 -6.78 16.58 -4.68
C LEU A 117 -6.65 15.18 -5.30
N ALA A 118 -7.02 14.15 -4.57
CA ALA A 118 -7.13 12.81 -5.11
C ALA A 118 -8.41 12.13 -4.62
N PHE A 119 -8.92 11.22 -5.43
CA PHE A 119 -10.10 10.42 -5.14
C PHE A 119 -9.75 8.96 -5.36
N GLN A 120 -10.31 8.07 -4.54
CA GLN A 120 -10.14 6.63 -4.67
C GLN A 120 -11.47 5.91 -4.55
N LEU A 121 -11.55 4.80 -5.26
CA LEU A 121 -12.62 3.82 -5.15
C LEU A 121 -11.97 2.43 -5.20
N GLY A 122 -12.18 1.62 -4.19
CA GLY A 122 -11.71 0.23 -4.15
C GLY A 122 -12.89 -0.70 -3.87
N VAL A 123 -12.92 -1.82 -4.56
CA VAL A 123 -13.93 -2.87 -4.37
C VAL A 123 -13.22 -4.20 -4.29
N LEU A 124 -13.40 -4.89 -3.18
CA LEU A 124 -13.07 -6.30 -3.06
C LEU A 124 -14.32 -7.09 -3.33
N SER A 125 -14.23 -8.18 -4.08
CA SER A 125 -15.34 -9.07 -4.33
C SER A 125 -14.89 -10.52 -4.44
N THR A 126 -15.75 -11.41 -3.95
CA THR A 126 -15.60 -12.85 -4.13
C THR A 126 -16.98 -13.51 -4.12
N GLU A 127 -17.09 -14.64 -4.82
CA GLU A 127 -18.29 -15.47 -4.78
C GLU A 127 -18.09 -16.57 -3.74
N ILE A 128 -19.05 -16.70 -2.82
CA ILE A 128 -19.00 -17.69 -1.74
C ILE A 128 -20.16 -18.66 -1.92
N GLU A 129 -19.87 -19.95 -1.94
CA GLU A 129 -20.90 -20.98 -1.99
C GLU A 129 -21.53 -21.16 -0.61
N GLU A 130 -22.85 -21.12 -0.55
CA GLU A 130 -23.63 -21.33 0.69
C GLU A 130 -23.45 -22.76 1.18
N THR A 131 -23.08 -22.93 2.45
CA THR A 131 -23.01 -24.21 3.13
C THR A 131 -23.95 -24.26 4.31
N THR A 132 -24.50 -25.43 4.60
CA THR A 132 -25.34 -25.67 5.78
C THR A 132 -24.83 -26.88 6.56
N GLU A 133 -25.33 -27.06 7.79
CA GLU A 133 -25.01 -28.26 8.59
C GLU A 133 -25.35 -29.57 7.86
N PHE A 134 -26.36 -29.55 7.00
CA PHE A 134 -26.81 -30.73 6.24
C PHE A 134 -26.16 -30.84 4.85
N GLN A 135 -25.55 -29.77 4.35
CA GLN A 135 -24.87 -29.68 3.06
C GLN A 135 -23.53 -28.98 3.22
N PRO A 136 -22.54 -29.62 3.88
CA PRO A 136 -21.25 -28.98 4.20
C PRO A 136 -20.36 -28.79 2.96
N PHE A 137 -20.69 -29.42 1.83
CA PHE A 137 -19.95 -29.30 0.57
C PHE A 137 -20.60 -28.32 -0.43
N GLY A 138 -21.60 -27.56 0.02
CA GLY A 138 -22.32 -26.57 -0.76
C GLY A 138 -23.78 -26.93 -1.02
N THR A 139 -24.63 -25.91 -1.04
CA THR A 139 -26.07 -26.04 -1.37
C THR A 139 -26.33 -25.90 -2.88
N GLY A 140 -25.29 -25.56 -3.67
CA GLY A 140 -25.41 -25.16 -5.06
C GLY A 140 -25.92 -23.72 -5.24
N ARG A 141 -26.06 -22.97 -4.16
CA ARG A 141 -26.36 -21.53 -4.16
C ARG A 141 -25.10 -20.76 -3.79
N SER A 142 -24.83 -19.66 -4.46
CA SER A 142 -23.76 -18.76 -4.11
C SER A 142 -24.28 -17.35 -3.88
N PHE A 143 -23.55 -16.58 -3.07
CA PHE A 143 -23.78 -15.16 -2.84
C PHE A 143 -22.48 -14.39 -2.99
N PHE A 144 -22.60 -13.10 -3.30
CA PHE A 144 -21.45 -12.23 -3.43
C PHE A 144 -21.11 -11.59 -2.09
N TYR A 145 -19.86 -11.77 -1.68
CA TYR A 145 -19.25 -10.97 -0.61
C TYR A 145 -18.56 -9.77 -1.24
N SER A 146 -18.75 -8.58 -0.69
CA SER A 146 -18.09 -7.37 -1.22
C SER A 146 -17.74 -6.36 -0.12
N ASP A 147 -16.53 -5.79 -0.24
CA ASP A 147 -16.09 -4.66 0.56
C ASP A 147 -15.82 -3.47 -0.36
N LEU A 148 -16.15 -2.30 0.13
CA LEU A 148 -16.00 -1.04 -0.59
C LEU A 148 -15.20 -0.05 0.23
N VAL A 149 -14.27 0.64 -0.43
CA VAL A 149 -13.64 1.85 0.08
C VAL A 149 -13.79 2.99 -0.93
N ALA A 150 -14.31 4.14 -0.48
CA ALA A 150 -14.38 5.35 -1.28
C ALA A 150 -13.79 6.51 -0.47
N GLY A 151 -12.89 7.30 -1.06
CA GLY A 151 -12.20 8.33 -0.30
C GLY A 151 -11.68 9.47 -1.13
N ALA A 152 -11.30 10.53 -0.42
CA ALA A 152 -10.65 11.70 -0.99
C ALA A 152 -9.49 12.14 -0.09
N ALA A 153 -8.46 12.71 -0.72
CA ALA A 153 -7.30 13.24 -0.03
C ALA A 153 -6.86 14.57 -0.64
N TYR A 154 -6.23 15.38 0.18
CA TYR A 154 -5.57 16.61 -0.25
C TYR A 154 -4.14 16.61 0.24
N ALA A 155 -3.22 17.02 -0.62
CA ALA A 155 -1.81 17.18 -0.28
C ALA A 155 -1.22 18.45 -0.87
N ARG A 156 -0.27 19.02 -0.16
CA ARG A 156 0.45 20.21 -0.62
C ARG A 156 1.91 20.18 -0.22
N ARG A 157 2.71 20.91 -0.96
CA ARG A 157 4.07 21.28 -0.55
C ARG A 157 3.97 22.40 0.48
N TRP A 158 4.28 22.08 1.75
CA TRP A 158 4.23 23.06 2.84
C TRP A 158 5.44 23.98 2.84
N THR A 159 6.62 23.41 2.63
CA THR A 159 7.89 24.13 2.40
C THR A 159 8.58 23.54 1.19
N ASP A 160 9.75 24.10 0.81
CA ASP A 160 10.62 23.54 -0.25
C ASP A 160 11.04 22.08 0.02
N LYS A 161 11.04 21.65 1.29
CA LYS A 161 11.46 20.31 1.72
C LYS A 161 10.35 19.44 2.28
N LEU A 162 9.22 20.00 2.70
CA LEU A 162 8.16 19.28 3.40
C LEU A 162 6.90 19.19 2.54
N LEU A 163 6.48 17.98 2.25
CA LEU A 163 5.16 17.65 1.73
C LEU A 163 4.29 17.12 2.86
N VAL A 164 3.03 17.52 2.88
CA VAL A 164 2.02 17.03 3.84
C VAL A 164 0.74 16.66 3.10
N GLY A 165 0.03 15.68 3.61
CA GLY A 165 -1.23 15.24 3.03
C GLY A 165 -2.12 14.61 4.08
N ALA A 166 -3.42 14.73 3.86
CA ALA A 166 -4.45 14.09 4.67
C ALA A 166 -5.61 13.68 3.78
N GLY A 167 -6.31 12.62 4.17
CA GLY A 167 -7.48 12.11 3.48
C GLY A 167 -8.49 11.53 4.45
N ALA A 168 -9.71 11.37 3.96
CA ALA A 168 -10.76 10.63 4.63
C ALA A 168 -11.36 9.63 3.65
N LYS A 169 -11.79 8.48 4.18
CA LYS A 169 -12.40 7.42 3.39
C LYS A 169 -13.56 6.79 4.15
N TYR A 170 -14.57 6.48 3.40
CA TYR A 170 -15.70 5.68 3.82
C TYR A 170 -15.43 4.23 3.46
N VAL A 171 -15.72 3.34 4.39
CA VAL A 171 -15.54 1.89 4.27
C VAL A 171 -16.88 1.22 4.53
N ARG A 172 -17.24 0.27 3.68
CA ARG A 172 -18.39 -0.60 3.84
C ARG A 172 -17.92 -2.04 3.67
N GLU A 173 -18.25 -2.89 4.63
CA GLU A 173 -18.11 -4.35 4.51
C GLU A 173 -19.52 -4.94 4.45
N ASP A 174 -19.79 -5.70 3.41
CA ASP A 174 -21.03 -6.43 3.23
C ASP A 174 -20.80 -7.89 3.60
N LEU A 175 -21.26 -8.26 4.79
CA LEU A 175 -21.10 -9.61 5.34
C LEU A 175 -22.25 -10.53 4.93
N GLY A 176 -22.76 -10.36 3.71
CA GLY A 176 -23.82 -11.16 3.15
C GLY A 176 -25.23 -10.58 3.41
N GLU A 177 -25.44 -9.29 3.13
CA GLU A 177 -26.73 -8.62 3.26
C GLU A 177 -27.83 -9.38 2.49
N ASP A 178 -27.52 -9.89 1.31
CA ASP A 178 -28.45 -10.67 0.46
C ASP A 178 -28.98 -11.97 1.12
N VAL A 179 -28.25 -12.49 2.09
CA VAL A 179 -28.62 -13.70 2.85
C VAL A 179 -28.95 -13.41 4.33
N GLY A 180 -29.14 -12.13 4.66
CA GLY A 180 -29.50 -11.67 5.99
C GLY A 180 -28.32 -11.42 6.93
N GLY A 181 -27.11 -11.34 6.40
CA GLY A 181 -25.92 -10.95 7.15
C GLY A 181 -25.89 -9.45 7.45
N PRO A 182 -25.05 -9.01 8.40
CA PRO A 182 -24.94 -7.60 8.76
C PRO A 182 -24.05 -6.83 7.75
N VAL A 183 -24.20 -5.50 7.79
CA VAL A 183 -23.34 -4.56 7.06
C VAL A 183 -22.58 -3.71 8.05
N THR A 184 -21.30 -3.50 7.79
CA THR A 184 -20.42 -2.63 8.58
C THR A 184 -20.12 -1.36 7.81
N ASN A 185 -20.15 -0.21 8.49
CA ASN A 185 -19.80 1.07 7.91
C ASN A 185 -18.85 1.85 8.83
N ALA A 186 -17.80 2.46 8.27
CA ALA A 186 -16.88 3.28 9.04
C ALA A 186 -16.36 4.46 8.23
N VAL A 187 -15.91 5.50 8.94
CA VAL A 187 -15.16 6.61 8.36
C VAL A 187 -13.77 6.62 8.96
N LEU A 188 -12.77 6.54 8.11
CA LEU A 188 -11.36 6.46 8.48
C LEU A 188 -10.59 7.64 7.89
N VAL A 189 -9.48 7.99 8.53
CA VAL A 189 -8.61 9.11 8.17
C VAL A 189 -7.20 8.60 7.92
N ASP A 190 -6.56 9.16 6.91
CA ASP A 190 -5.15 8.93 6.58
C ASP A 190 -4.39 10.26 6.63
N ILE A 191 -3.21 10.26 7.22
CA ILE A 191 -2.31 11.42 7.24
C ILE A 191 -0.90 11.00 6.85
N GLY A 192 -0.14 11.91 6.27
CA GLY A 192 1.22 11.61 5.91
C GLY A 192 2.11 12.83 5.72
N SER A 193 3.41 12.57 5.74
CA SER A 193 4.43 13.56 5.45
C SER A 193 5.60 12.95 4.69
N ILE A 194 6.28 13.76 3.87
CA ILE A 194 7.55 13.44 3.22
C ILE A 194 8.48 14.63 3.42
N TYR A 195 9.66 14.40 3.98
CA TYR A 195 10.65 15.42 4.21
C TYR A 195 11.95 15.12 3.46
N TYR A 196 12.36 16.05 2.60
CA TYR A 196 13.63 16.00 1.87
C TYR A 196 14.73 16.59 2.74
N LEU A 197 15.75 15.79 3.07
CA LEU A 197 16.83 16.22 3.96
C LEU A 197 17.69 17.32 3.34
N GLY A 198 17.68 17.45 2.00
CA GLY A 198 18.58 18.35 1.26
C GLY A 198 19.98 17.78 1.06
N TYR A 199 20.17 16.51 1.33
CA TYR A 199 21.39 15.77 1.07
C TYR A 199 21.15 14.80 -0.10
N GLY A 200 21.50 15.24 -1.31
CA GLY A 200 21.11 14.52 -2.52
C GLY A 200 19.60 14.36 -2.64
N SER A 201 19.16 13.15 -2.92
CA SER A 201 17.74 12.78 -3.04
C SER A 201 17.16 12.13 -1.77
N VAL A 202 17.92 12.12 -0.68
CA VAL A 202 17.51 11.45 0.58
C VAL A 202 16.25 12.09 1.15
N ARG A 203 15.25 11.26 1.40
CA ARG A 203 13.97 11.67 2.02
C ARG A 203 13.51 10.66 3.04
N ILE A 204 12.90 11.17 4.09
CA ILE A 204 12.19 10.39 5.11
C ILE A 204 10.70 10.66 4.99
N ALA A 205 9.91 9.70 5.36
CA ALA A 205 8.46 9.82 5.30
C ALA A 205 7.79 9.09 6.47
N THR A 206 6.62 9.59 6.81
CA THR A 206 5.74 8.93 7.77
C THR A 206 4.32 8.93 7.23
N SER A 207 3.57 7.88 7.55
CA SER A 207 2.12 7.88 7.35
C SER A 207 1.42 7.11 8.46
N LEU A 208 0.24 7.59 8.83
CA LEU A 208 -0.74 6.90 9.64
C LEU A 208 -1.96 6.67 8.76
N SER A 209 -2.36 5.43 8.58
CA SER A 209 -3.48 5.04 7.71
C SER A 209 -4.52 4.27 8.50
N ASN A 210 -5.78 4.36 8.03
CA ASN A 210 -6.94 3.65 8.59
C ASN A 210 -7.24 4.01 10.05
N PHE A 211 -6.99 5.24 10.47
CA PHE A 211 -7.34 5.70 11.81
C PHE A 211 -8.78 6.22 11.84
N GLY A 212 -9.62 5.76 12.77
CA GLY A 212 -11.00 6.26 12.85
C GLY A 212 -11.91 5.47 13.77
N SER A 213 -13.20 5.46 13.43
CA SER A 213 -14.22 4.77 14.22
C SER A 213 -14.07 3.26 14.13
N GLU A 214 -14.50 2.57 15.16
CA GLU A 214 -14.68 1.12 15.15
C GLU A 214 -15.58 0.68 13.99
N LEU A 215 -15.28 -0.48 13.42
CA LEU A 215 -16.13 -1.18 12.48
C LEU A 215 -17.08 -2.06 13.28
N LYS A 216 -18.34 -1.63 13.36
CA LYS A 216 -19.38 -2.32 14.08
C LYS A 216 -20.46 -2.78 13.11
N PRO A 217 -20.69 -4.11 12.99
CA PRO A 217 -21.78 -4.62 12.18
C PRO A 217 -23.14 -4.09 12.66
N SER A 218 -24.01 -3.77 11.72
CA SER A 218 -25.36 -3.25 12.00
C SER A 218 -26.33 -4.38 12.38
N GLY A 219 -27.34 -4.03 13.20
CA GLY A 219 -28.40 -4.96 13.58
C GLY A 219 -28.09 -5.73 14.86
N ASP A 220 -28.98 -6.66 15.17
CA ASP A 220 -28.94 -7.52 16.35
C ASP A 220 -29.05 -8.99 15.90
N PHE A 221 -28.52 -9.88 16.71
CA PHE A 221 -28.64 -11.33 16.49
C PHE A 221 -29.19 -12.02 17.75
N VAL A 222 -29.82 -13.17 17.55
CA VAL A 222 -30.24 -14.02 18.65
C VAL A 222 -29.12 -14.97 19.01
N SER A 223 -28.61 -14.87 20.24
CA SER A 223 -27.53 -15.76 20.71
C SER A 223 -28.01 -17.22 20.68
N PRO A 224 -27.37 -18.11 19.93
CA PRO A 224 -27.74 -19.52 19.83
C PRO A 224 -27.61 -20.26 21.17
N THR A 225 -26.79 -19.72 22.10
CA THR A 225 -26.52 -20.33 23.41
C THR A 225 -27.50 -19.90 24.47
N THR A 226 -27.92 -18.61 24.49
CA THR A 226 -28.75 -18.05 25.55
C THR A 226 -30.16 -17.71 25.09
N GLY A 227 -30.42 -17.61 23.79
CA GLY A 227 -31.67 -17.14 23.20
C GLY A 227 -31.91 -15.64 23.35
N GLU A 228 -30.97 -14.89 23.91
CA GLU A 228 -31.05 -13.45 24.10
C GLU A 228 -30.74 -12.69 22.80
N VAL A 229 -31.45 -11.58 22.60
CA VAL A 229 -31.11 -10.64 21.52
C VAL A 229 -29.90 -9.82 21.95
N ARG A 230 -28.86 -9.81 21.13
CA ARG A 230 -27.61 -9.07 21.36
C ARG A 230 -27.22 -8.27 20.12
N SER A 231 -26.64 -7.09 20.31
CA SER A 231 -26.00 -6.35 19.26
C SER A 231 -24.59 -6.92 18.99
N TYR A 232 -24.11 -6.76 17.77
CA TYR A 232 -22.74 -7.10 17.42
C TYR A 232 -21.72 -6.24 18.16
N ASP A 233 -20.55 -6.80 18.46
CA ASP A 233 -19.41 -6.06 18.98
C ASP A 233 -18.70 -5.29 17.84
N GLY A 234 -18.09 -4.15 18.16
CA GLY A 234 -17.25 -3.39 17.25
C GLY A 234 -15.80 -3.84 17.35
N PHE A 235 -15.08 -3.69 16.25
CA PHE A 235 -13.64 -3.99 16.14
C PHE A 235 -12.89 -2.76 15.65
N ASP A 236 -11.66 -2.58 16.12
CA ASP A 236 -10.79 -1.51 15.65
C ASP A 236 -10.48 -1.66 14.15
N PRO A 237 -10.34 -0.55 13.40
CA PRO A 237 -9.84 -0.60 12.04
C PRO A 237 -8.37 -1.03 12.00
N PRO A 238 -7.88 -1.60 10.88
CA PRO A 238 -6.50 -2.07 10.75
C PRO A 238 -5.55 -0.87 10.58
N THR A 239 -5.41 -0.08 11.64
CA THR A 239 -4.56 1.09 11.69
C THR A 239 -3.10 0.71 11.47
N VAL A 240 -2.42 1.41 10.58
CA VAL A 240 -1.02 1.15 10.23
C VAL A 240 -0.22 2.43 10.32
N PHE A 241 0.88 2.36 11.04
CA PHE A 241 1.88 3.40 11.09
C PHE A 241 3.12 2.99 10.29
N ARG A 242 3.56 3.84 9.36
CA ARG A 242 4.70 3.58 8.47
C ARG A 242 5.77 4.64 8.63
N TYR A 243 7.02 4.20 8.71
CA TYR A 243 8.21 5.01 8.57
C TYR A 243 9.02 4.56 7.37
N GLY A 244 9.48 5.49 6.55
CA GLY A 244 10.28 5.15 5.39
C GLY A 244 11.43 6.10 5.17
N LEU A 245 12.46 5.54 4.55
CA LEU A 245 13.61 6.25 4.01
C LEU A 245 13.76 5.86 2.55
N ALA A 246 14.01 6.81 1.67
CA ALA A 246 14.34 6.53 0.28
C ALA A 246 15.42 7.48 -0.24
N PHE A 247 16.18 6.99 -1.20
CA PHE A 247 17.22 7.77 -1.90
C PHE A 247 17.55 7.14 -3.26
N GLU A 248 18.17 7.93 -4.13
CA GLU A 248 18.65 7.50 -5.43
C GLU A 248 20.20 7.39 -5.42
N PRO A 249 20.77 6.16 -5.21
CA PRO A 249 22.22 5.96 -5.25
C PRO A 249 22.82 6.21 -6.64
N LEU A 250 22.03 6.00 -7.67
CA LEU A 250 22.42 6.26 -9.06
C LEU A 250 21.30 7.03 -9.77
N GLU A 251 21.63 8.21 -10.27
CA GLU A 251 20.76 9.01 -11.11
C GLU A 251 21.56 9.63 -12.24
N THR A 252 21.24 9.25 -13.48
CA THR A 252 21.83 9.74 -14.73
C THR A 252 20.71 10.08 -15.71
N ALA A 253 21.06 10.63 -16.87
CA ALA A 253 20.08 10.89 -17.93
C ALA A 253 19.42 9.61 -18.47
N VAL A 254 20.11 8.46 -18.38
CA VAL A 254 19.68 7.18 -18.96
C VAL A 254 19.04 6.26 -17.94
N GLN A 255 19.54 6.26 -16.70
CA GLN A 255 19.10 5.29 -15.68
C GLN A 255 19.03 5.92 -14.29
N ARG A 256 18.10 5.43 -13.51
CA ARG A 256 17.90 5.79 -12.11
C ARG A 256 17.68 4.53 -11.29
N VAL A 257 18.36 4.43 -10.16
CA VAL A 257 18.11 3.41 -9.15
C VAL A 257 17.54 4.12 -7.94
N THR A 258 16.36 3.70 -7.50
CA THR A 258 15.74 4.14 -6.26
C THR A 258 15.81 3.01 -5.26
N THR A 259 16.25 3.30 -4.05
CA THR A 259 16.31 2.33 -2.94
C THR A 259 15.43 2.85 -1.81
N SER A 260 14.67 1.97 -1.20
CA SER A 260 13.77 2.29 -0.10
C SER A 260 13.88 1.27 1.04
N LEU A 261 13.68 1.78 2.25
CA LEU A 261 13.53 1.02 3.48
C LEU A 261 12.31 1.53 4.21
N GLU A 262 11.46 0.63 4.69
CA GLU A 262 10.25 0.97 5.43
C GLU A 262 10.11 0.09 6.67
N ILE A 263 9.69 0.69 7.77
CA ILE A 263 9.22 0.02 8.97
C ILE A 263 7.70 0.19 8.99
N ASN A 264 6.99 -0.91 8.96
CA ASN A 264 5.55 -0.99 8.98
C ASN A 264 5.10 -1.54 10.33
N GLN A 265 4.35 -0.75 11.08
CA GLN A 265 3.83 -1.09 12.40
C GLN A 265 2.29 -1.10 12.35
N PRO A 266 1.67 -2.26 12.05
CA PRO A 266 0.23 -2.41 12.16
C PRO A 266 -0.20 -2.48 13.64
N ALA A 267 -1.42 -2.04 13.93
CA ALA A 267 -1.98 -2.13 15.28
C ALA A 267 -2.34 -3.58 15.67
N ASP A 268 -2.63 -4.40 14.67
CA ASP A 268 -3.18 -5.77 14.79
C ASP A 268 -2.21 -6.88 14.35
N ASN A 269 -0.93 -6.59 14.21
CA ASN A 269 0.06 -7.60 13.83
C ASN A 269 1.47 -7.18 14.22
N ALA A 270 2.45 -8.08 14.04
CA ALA A 270 3.86 -7.82 14.25
C ALA A 270 4.41 -6.73 13.32
N GLN A 271 5.45 -6.07 13.79
CA GLN A 271 6.21 -5.12 12.98
C GLN A 271 6.91 -5.83 11.81
N VAL A 272 6.82 -5.23 10.62
CA VAL A 272 7.48 -5.71 9.40
C VAL A 272 8.47 -4.67 8.90
N ILE A 273 9.66 -5.11 8.55
CA ILE A 273 10.68 -4.29 7.88
C ILE A 273 10.67 -4.64 6.40
N LYS A 274 10.53 -3.64 5.54
CA LYS A 274 10.41 -3.79 4.10
C LYS A 274 11.54 -3.08 3.40
N THR A 275 12.07 -3.71 2.35
CA THR A 275 13.10 -3.11 1.50
C THR A 275 12.72 -3.24 0.04
N GLY A 276 13.07 -2.22 -0.76
CA GLY A 276 12.77 -2.22 -2.18
C GLY A 276 13.85 -1.52 -3.01
N VAL A 277 14.02 -2.01 -4.22
CA VAL A 277 14.90 -1.42 -5.24
C VAL A 277 14.15 -1.31 -6.57
N GLU A 278 14.12 -0.13 -7.15
CA GLU A 278 13.59 0.14 -8.48
C GLU A 278 14.73 0.62 -9.39
N TRP A 279 14.94 -0.05 -10.51
CA TRP A 279 15.82 0.39 -11.58
C TRP A 279 14.99 0.85 -12.77
N THR A 280 15.08 2.12 -13.12
CA THR A 280 14.40 2.71 -14.27
C THR A 280 15.41 2.99 -15.38
N TRP A 281 15.12 2.55 -16.59
CA TRP A 281 15.98 2.72 -17.77
C TRP A 281 15.28 3.55 -18.86
N LEU A 282 15.99 4.58 -19.37
CA LEU A 282 15.51 5.52 -20.41
C LEU A 282 14.16 6.18 -20.10
N LYS A 283 13.68 6.11 -18.85
CA LYS A 283 12.31 6.51 -18.46
C LYS A 283 11.22 5.77 -19.26
N ARG A 284 11.54 4.57 -19.77
CA ARG A 284 10.63 3.74 -20.57
C ARG A 284 10.36 2.37 -19.97
N MET A 285 11.28 1.88 -19.16
CA MET A 285 11.18 0.57 -18.51
C MET A 285 11.60 0.69 -17.06
N ALA A 286 11.01 -0.12 -16.19
CA ALA A 286 11.42 -0.27 -14.81
C ALA A 286 11.43 -1.74 -14.43
N LEU A 287 12.44 -2.13 -13.64
CA LEU A 287 12.49 -3.42 -12.94
C LEU A 287 12.52 -3.16 -11.44
N ARG A 288 11.83 -3.99 -10.69
CA ARG A 288 11.64 -3.81 -9.25
C ARG A 288 11.81 -5.12 -8.54
N THR A 289 12.34 -5.03 -7.33
CA THR A 289 12.37 -6.16 -6.40
C THR A 289 12.26 -5.64 -4.99
N GLY A 290 11.67 -6.45 -4.12
CA GLY A 290 11.52 -6.10 -2.71
C GLY A 290 11.47 -7.33 -1.83
N TYR A 291 11.76 -7.10 -0.56
CA TYR A 291 11.76 -8.15 0.45
C TYR A 291 11.22 -7.64 1.79
N ASN A 292 10.36 -8.46 2.41
CA ASN A 292 9.75 -8.20 3.70
C ASN A 292 10.38 -9.13 4.74
N PHE A 293 11.08 -8.52 5.70
CA PHE A 293 11.64 -9.20 6.86
C PHE A 293 10.56 -9.31 7.95
N ASN A 294 10.63 -10.37 8.75
CA ASN A 294 9.67 -10.63 9.82
C ASN A 294 8.21 -10.71 9.33
N SER A 295 8.02 -11.32 8.17
CA SER A 295 6.70 -11.63 7.61
C SER A 295 6.59 -13.14 7.41
N ASP A 296 5.45 -13.73 7.78
CA ASP A 296 5.20 -15.16 7.59
C ASP A 296 4.92 -15.50 6.13
N ALA A 297 4.19 -14.63 5.47
CA ALA A 297 3.90 -14.67 4.04
C ALA A 297 4.32 -13.35 3.36
N LEU A 298 4.19 -13.24 2.06
CA LEU A 298 4.48 -12.05 1.27
C LEU A 298 5.93 -11.55 1.43
N LYS A 299 6.89 -12.48 1.47
CA LYS A 299 8.30 -12.16 1.74
C LYS A 299 8.99 -11.53 0.55
N PHE A 300 8.84 -12.12 -0.62
CA PHE A 300 9.54 -11.68 -1.84
C PHE A 300 8.55 -11.11 -2.84
N SER A 301 8.94 -10.01 -3.48
CA SER A 301 8.21 -9.42 -4.59
C SER A 301 9.14 -9.04 -5.72
N ALA A 302 8.64 -9.16 -6.95
CA ALA A 302 9.29 -8.69 -8.16
C ALA A 302 8.27 -7.97 -9.04
N GLY A 303 8.73 -7.03 -9.83
CA GLY A 303 7.84 -6.28 -10.73
C GLY A 303 8.56 -5.70 -11.93
N ALA A 304 7.78 -5.42 -12.97
CA ALA A 304 8.24 -4.73 -14.16
C ALA A 304 7.23 -3.66 -14.57
N GLY A 305 7.71 -2.59 -15.20
CA GLY A 305 6.87 -1.53 -15.71
C GLY A 305 7.34 -1.02 -17.06
N VAL A 306 6.40 -0.61 -17.89
CA VAL A 306 6.68 0.06 -19.17
C VAL A 306 5.96 1.40 -19.22
N PHE A 307 6.62 2.38 -19.80
CA PHE A 307 6.13 3.74 -19.96
C PHE A 307 6.08 4.09 -21.44
N ALA A 308 4.91 4.48 -21.93
CA ALA A 308 4.68 4.91 -23.29
C ALA A 308 4.25 6.38 -23.35
N VAL A 309 4.67 7.09 -24.37
CA VAL A 309 4.23 8.47 -24.64
C VAL A 309 3.51 8.47 -25.99
N LEU A 310 2.25 8.84 -25.98
CA LEU A 310 1.37 8.85 -27.14
C LEU A 310 0.66 10.22 -27.21
N GLY A 311 1.03 11.07 -28.18
CA GLY A 311 0.30 12.32 -28.43
C GLY A 311 0.19 13.29 -27.25
N GLY A 312 1.22 13.34 -26.36
CA GLY A 312 1.23 14.19 -25.16
C GLY A 312 0.71 13.52 -23.89
N TRP A 313 0.12 12.34 -23.99
CA TRP A 313 -0.30 11.50 -22.89
C TRP A 313 0.81 10.51 -22.52
N GLN A 314 0.92 10.22 -21.24
CA GLN A 314 1.88 9.22 -20.76
C GLN A 314 1.11 8.06 -20.15
N GLY A 315 1.19 6.89 -20.79
CA GLY A 315 0.64 5.64 -20.28
C GLY A 315 1.70 4.85 -19.50
N THR A 316 1.27 4.16 -18.47
CA THR A 316 2.07 3.20 -17.70
C THR A 316 1.34 1.89 -17.61
N LEU A 317 2.08 0.78 -17.75
CA LEU A 317 1.61 -0.56 -17.46
C LEU A 317 2.63 -1.19 -16.52
N ASP A 318 2.19 -1.54 -15.34
CA ASP A 318 3.01 -2.17 -14.30
C ASP A 318 2.44 -3.54 -13.95
N TYR A 319 3.33 -4.51 -13.77
CA TYR A 319 3.03 -5.84 -13.27
C TYR A 319 3.88 -6.13 -12.04
N ALA A 320 3.30 -6.81 -11.06
CA ALA A 320 4.02 -7.32 -9.91
C ALA A 320 3.55 -8.73 -9.53
N TYR A 321 4.53 -9.51 -9.16
CA TYR A 321 4.40 -10.81 -8.54
C TYR A 321 4.82 -10.72 -7.07
N THR A 322 4.04 -11.32 -6.17
CA THR A 322 4.41 -11.47 -4.76
C THR A 322 4.29 -12.93 -4.36
N ASP A 323 5.33 -13.46 -3.73
CA ASP A 323 5.31 -14.81 -3.17
C ASP A 323 4.46 -14.82 -1.90
N GLY A 324 3.29 -15.45 -1.97
CA GLY A 324 2.36 -15.62 -0.85
C GLY A 324 2.66 -16.84 0.02
N GLY A 325 3.77 -17.55 -0.23
CA GLY A 325 4.10 -18.78 0.49
C GLY A 325 3.00 -19.84 0.36
N PRO A 326 2.41 -20.30 1.48
CA PRO A 326 1.31 -21.27 1.45
C PRO A 326 0.04 -20.79 0.71
N LEU A 327 -0.13 -19.48 0.58
CA LEU A 327 -1.27 -18.88 -0.13
C LEU A 327 -1.09 -18.87 -1.66
N GLY A 328 0.08 -19.25 -2.16
CA GLY A 328 0.39 -19.22 -3.59
C GLY A 328 0.89 -17.88 -4.10
N ALA A 329 0.80 -17.68 -5.39
CA ALA A 329 1.25 -16.47 -6.08
C ALA A 329 0.16 -15.38 -6.06
N ILE A 330 0.57 -14.14 -5.80
CA ILE A 330 -0.33 -13.00 -5.89
C ILE A 330 0.14 -12.11 -7.04
N ASN A 331 -0.75 -11.93 -8.02
CA ASN A 331 -0.49 -11.17 -9.22
C ASN A 331 -1.19 -9.81 -9.17
N ARG A 332 -0.52 -8.78 -9.65
CA ARG A 332 -1.07 -7.41 -9.70
C ARG A 332 -0.74 -6.75 -11.02
N VAL A 333 -1.73 -6.10 -11.58
CA VAL A 333 -1.58 -5.29 -12.79
C VAL A 333 -2.07 -3.88 -12.48
N THR A 334 -1.32 -2.88 -12.93
CA THR A 334 -1.75 -1.47 -12.82
C THR A 334 -1.59 -0.77 -14.15
N LEU A 335 -2.67 -0.14 -14.58
CA LEU A 335 -2.71 0.76 -15.72
C LEU A 335 -2.75 2.18 -15.21
N GLY A 336 -1.84 3.02 -15.65
CA GLY A 336 -1.78 4.44 -15.31
C GLY A 336 -1.81 5.32 -16.54
N MET A 337 -2.40 6.49 -16.42
CA MET A 337 -2.41 7.50 -17.46
C MET A 337 -2.25 8.90 -16.86
N ARG A 338 -1.35 9.68 -17.46
CA ARG A 338 -1.06 11.08 -17.13
C ARG A 338 -1.35 11.96 -18.34
N PHE A 339 -2.08 13.08 -18.13
CA PHE A 339 -2.50 14.02 -19.19
C PHE A 339 -2.52 15.48 -18.72
#